data_60fc61c36b9ce7d36d9844b26cfb8cfc
#
_entry.id   60fc61c36b9ce7d36d9844b26cfb8cfc
#
_cell.length_a   1.000
_cell.length_b   1.000
_cell.length_c   1.000
_cell.angle_alpha   90.00
_cell.angle_beta   90.00
_cell.angle_gamma   90.00
#
_symmetry.space_group_name_H-M   'P 1'
#
loop_
_entity.id
_entity.type
_entity.pdbx_description
1 polymer ?
#
loop_
_entity_poly.entity_id
_entity_poly.type
_entity_poly.pdbx_seq_one_letter_code
_entity_poly.pdbx_strand_id
1 'polypeptide(L)'
;VIEQWRKALVLAPHTDDGEFGCGGTMTRLVDAGCDVRYVAFSIATRSLPPGFPPDTLAREVEEATAELGIPAESLTVHDLDVRTFPQRRQDILELLVALWEEWAPDVVFQPSLHDVHQDHRTVAEEGLRAFKRTTILGYEIPWNNFDFAYQWYVALEEHHIERKIAALERYASQQHRRYANAEYVRNLARTHGVNVNREYAEVFQVYRVVA
;
A
#
# COMPACT_ATOMS: atom_id res chain seq x y z
N VAL A 1 -18.39 -5.15 -6.25
CA VAL A 1 -17.18 -5.93 -6.60
C VAL A 1 -16.22 -5.97 -5.42
N ILE A 2 -15.87 -4.82 -4.81
CA ILE A 2 -14.93 -4.77 -3.68
C ILE A 2 -15.42 -5.60 -2.47
N GLU A 3 -16.72 -5.65 -2.24
CA GLU A 3 -17.38 -6.40 -1.17
C GLU A 3 -17.41 -7.91 -1.40
N GLN A 4 -16.98 -8.38 -2.57
CA GLN A 4 -16.87 -9.82 -2.89
C GLN A 4 -15.50 -10.39 -2.53
N TRP A 5 -14.48 -9.55 -2.37
CA TRP A 5 -13.15 -10.01 -1.97
C TRP A 5 -13.14 -10.38 -0.49
N ARG A 6 -12.63 -11.56 -0.21
CA ARG A 6 -12.49 -12.11 1.14
C ARG A 6 -11.07 -11.99 1.66
N LYS A 7 -10.09 -11.93 0.75
CA LYS A 7 -8.67 -11.87 1.05
C LYS A 7 -8.00 -10.81 0.18
N ALA A 8 -7.49 -9.77 0.79
CA ALA A 8 -6.77 -8.69 0.11
C ALA A 8 -5.33 -8.59 0.62
N LEU A 9 -4.38 -8.54 -0.30
CA LEU A 9 -2.97 -8.42 0.00
C LEU A 9 -2.47 -7.03 -0.41
N VAL A 10 -1.77 -6.36 0.48
CA VAL A 10 -1.10 -5.09 0.20
C VAL A 10 0.41 -5.29 0.23
N LEU A 11 1.07 -4.96 -0.87
CA LEU A 11 2.53 -5.01 -1.01
C LEU A 11 3.09 -3.60 -0.89
N ALA A 12 3.78 -3.32 0.20
CA ALA A 12 4.42 -2.05 0.48
C ALA A 12 5.95 -2.20 0.41
N PRO A 13 6.62 -1.64 -0.59
CA PRO A 13 8.09 -1.67 -0.66
C PRO A 13 8.75 -1.14 0.61
N HIS A 14 8.25 -0.04 1.14
CA HIS A 14 8.63 0.52 2.44
C HIS A 14 7.40 0.60 3.34
N THR A 15 7.60 0.93 4.59
CA THR A 15 6.56 0.78 5.62
C THR A 15 5.30 1.62 5.41
N ASP A 16 5.40 2.81 4.82
CA ASP A 16 4.32 3.79 4.67
C ASP A 16 3.65 3.80 3.28
N ASP A 17 4.18 3.04 2.31
CA ASP A 17 3.71 3.09 0.91
C ASP A 17 2.26 2.60 0.74
N GLY A 18 1.87 1.57 1.47
CA GLY A 18 0.51 1.02 1.41
C GLY A 18 -0.53 2.00 1.95
N GLU A 19 -0.23 2.67 3.06
CA GLU A 19 -1.10 3.68 3.64
C GLU A 19 -1.29 4.86 2.70
N PHE A 20 -0.23 5.37 2.09
CA PHE A 20 -0.33 6.42 1.09
C PHE A 20 -1.12 5.97 -0.13
N GLY A 21 -0.83 4.79 -0.67
CA GLY A 21 -1.40 4.29 -1.91
C GLY A 21 -2.86 3.86 -1.80
N CYS A 22 -3.23 3.16 -0.71
CA CYS A 22 -4.55 2.53 -0.59
C CYS A 22 -5.10 2.44 0.84
N GLY A 23 -4.69 3.32 1.77
CA GLY A 23 -5.12 3.29 3.18
C GLY A 23 -6.63 3.37 3.37
N GLY A 24 -7.31 4.23 2.63
CA GLY A 24 -8.77 4.33 2.67
C GLY A 24 -9.44 3.06 2.12
N THR A 25 -8.90 2.48 1.07
CA THR A 25 -9.38 1.21 0.49
C THR A 25 -9.18 0.06 1.47
N MET A 26 -8.03 -0.02 2.14
CA MET A 26 -7.80 -1.01 3.20
C MET A 26 -8.85 -0.93 4.30
N THR A 27 -9.11 0.27 4.81
CA THR A 27 -10.15 0.49 5.83
C THR A 27 -11.51 0.02 5.34
N ARG A 28 -11.90 0.39 4.12
CA ARG A 28 -13.18 -0.04 3.54
C ARG A 28 -13.28 -1.56 3.38
N LEU A 29 -12.19 -2.23 3.03
CA LEU A 29 -12.13 -3.68 2.93
C LEU A 29 -12.30 -4.34 4.31
N VAL A 30 -11.61 -3.84 5.33
CA VAL A 30 -11.74 -4.30 6.71
C VAL A 30 -13.19 -4.14 7.21
N ASP A 31 -13.80 -2.98 6.98
CA ASP A 31 -15.19 -2.71 7.35
C ASP A 31 -16.18 -3.63 6.62
N ALA A 32 -15.85 -4.10 5.41
CA ALA A 32 -16.62 -5.09 4.66
C ALA A 32 -16.35 -6.55 5.11
N GLY A 33 -15.49 -6.77 6.10
CA GLY A 33 -15.14 -8.10 6.61
C GLY A 33 -14.15 -8.87 5.75
N CYS A 34 -13.37 -8.18 4.92
CA CYS A 34 -12.27 -8.76 4.17
C CYS A 34 -11.06 -8.98 5.09
N ASP A 35 -10.41 -10.15 5.00
CA ASP A 35 -9.12 -10.37 5.62
C ASP A 35 -8.04 -9.64 4.82
N VAL A 36 -7.45 -8.59 5.41
CA VAL A 36 -6.43 -7.76 4.77
C VAL A 36 -5.08 -8.09 5.37
N ARG A 37 -4.15 -8.59 4.53
CA ARG A 37 -2.74 -8.76 4.92
C ARG A 37 -1.88 -7.67 4.32
N TYR A 38 -0.94 -7.18 5.12
CA TYR A 38 0.01 -6.14 4.76
C TYR A 38 1.43 -6.68 4.81
N VAL A 39 2.19 -6.50 3.74
CA VAL A 39 3.60 -6.93 3.66
C VAL A 39 4.48 -5.73 3.34
N ALA A 40 5.29 -5.31 4.32
CA ALA A 40 6.35 -4.32 4.13
C ALA A 40 7.69 -5.04 3.86
N PHE A 41 8.35 -4.70 2.75
CA PHE A 41 9.61 -5.36 2.36
C PHE A 41 10.84 -4.77 3.03
N SER A 42 10.79 -3.52 3.48
CA SER A 42 11.90 -2.83 4.14
C SER A 42 11.41 -1.91 5.25
N ILE A 43 12.08 -1.97 6.39
CA ILE A 43 11.95 -0.94 7.44
C ILE A 43 12.70 0.34 7.11
N ALA A 44 13.32 0.43 5.93
CA ALA A 44 13.98 1.61 5.37
C ALA A 44 14.91 2.36 6.37
N THR A 45 15.63 1.64 7.21
CA THR A 45 16.49 2.20 8.29
C THR A 45 17.45 3.28 7.78
N ARG A 46 17.97 3.14 6.56
CA ARG A 46 18.86 4.13 5.93
C ARG A 46 18.17 5.45 5.56
N SER A 47 16.86 5.49 5.60
CA SER A 47 16.02 6.68 5.29
C SER A 47 15.51 7.38 6.53
N LEU A 48 15.81 6.87 7.74
CA LEU A 48 15.45 7.49 9.00
C LEU A 48 16.19 8.80 9.20
N PRO A 49 15.50 9.87 9.62
CA PRO A 49 16.15 11.10 10.04
C PRO A 49 17.07 10.87 11.26
N PRO A 50 18.10 11.70 11.44
CA PRO A 50 18.94 11.62 12.63
C PRO A 50 18.13 11.77 13.92
N GLY A 51 18.45 10.95 14.93
CA GLY A 51 17.82 11.00 16.26
C GLY A 51 16.72 9.97 16.48
N PHE A 52 16.29 9.25 15.45
CA PHE A 52 15.34 8.14 15.57
C PHE A 52 16.08 6.80 15.78
N PRO A 53 15.60 5.91 16.68
CA PRO A 53 16.11 4.55 16.83
C PRO A 53 15.95 3.74 15.52
N PRO A 54 16.82 2.74 15.26
CA PRO A 54 16.75 1.94 14.00
C PRO A 54 15.45 1.17 13.80
N ASP A 55 14.74 0.81 14.87
CA ASP A 55 13.47 0.08 14.88
C ASP A 55 12.23 0.99 14.75
N THR A 56 12.43 2.30 14.60
CA THR A 56 11.33 3.27 14.59
C THR A 56 10.29 2.94 13.53
N LEU A 57 10.68 2.75 12.26
CA LEU A 57 9.73 2.49 11.18
C LEU A 57 9.02 1.13 11.32
N ALA A 58 9.66 0.14 11.96
CA ALA A 58 8.99 -1.13 12.26
C ALA A 58 7.85 -0.94 13.28
N ARG A 59 8.06 -0.13 14.31
CA ARG A 59 7.00 0.20 15.28
C ARG A 59 5.91 1.09 14.68
N GLU A 60 6.30 2.08 13.87
CA GLU A 60 5.37 3.00 13.23
C GLU A 60 4.41 2.28 12.28
N VAL A 61 4.87 1.27 11.51
CA VAL A 61 3.98 0.48 10.64
C VAL A 61 3.02 -0.41 11.43
N GLU A 62 3.44 -0.96 12.57
CA GLU A 62 2.54 -1.72 13.47
C GLU A 62 1.40 -0.83 13.99
N GLU A 63 1.72 0.39 14.45
CA GLU A 63 0.74 1.35 14.91
C GLU A 63 -0.16 1.84 13.77
N ALA A 64 0.40 2.11 12.59
CA ALA A 64 -0.33 2.59 11.42
C ALA A 64 -1.33 1.55 10.89
N THR A 65 -0.92 0.30 10.75
CA THR A 65 -1.81 -0.77 10.28
C THR A 65 -2.91 -1.08 11.29
N ALA A 66 -2.64 -0.95 12.59
CA ALA A 66 -3.66 -1.07 13.63
C ALA A 66 -4.74 0.02 13.52
N GLU A 67 -4.39 1.26 13.18
CA GLU A 67 -5.36 2.33 12.91
C GLU A 67 -6.28 2.01 11.72
N LEU A 68 -5.79 1.30 10.72
CA LEU A 68 -6.59 0.83 9.59
C LEU A 68 -7.46 -0.38 9.92
N GLY A 69 -7.33 -0.95 11.13
CA GLY A 69 -8.06 -2.13 11.58
C GLY A 69 -7.43 -3.46 11.12
N ILE A 70 -6.17 -3.44 10.69
CA ILE A 70 -5.43 -4.64 10.33
C ILE A 70 -4.78 -5.22 11.60
N PRO A 71 -5.08 -6.48 11.99
CA PRO A 71 -4.51 -7.06 13.20
C PRO A 71 -3.01 -7.37 13.02
N ALA A 72 -2.27 -7.37 14.13
CA ALA A 72 -0.81 -7.53 14.12
C ALA A 72 -0.34 -8.84 13.42
N GLU A 73 -1.09 -9.91 13.55
CA GLU A 73 -0.81 -11.19 12.88
C GLU A 73 -0.98 -11.15 11.35
N SER A 74 -1.65 -10.12 10.82
CA SER A 74 -1.81 -9.89 9.37
C SER A 74 -0.77 -8.93 8.80
N LEU A 75 0.14 -8.41 9.65
CA LEU A 75 1.28 -7.60 9.23
C LEU A 75 2.55 -8.47 9.14
N THR A 76 3.22 -8.44 8.01
CA THR A 76 4.56 -9.02 7.84
C THR A 76 5.55 -7.91 7.48
N VAL A 77 6.64 -7.82 8.21
CA VAL A 77 7.69 -6.83 7.98
C VAL A 77 9.02 -7.53 7.69
N HIS A 78 9.57 -7.28 6.51
CA HIS A 78 10.90 -7.72 6.13
C HIS A 78 11.92 -6.59 6.28
N ASP A 79 13.18 -6.93 6.40
CA ASP A 79 14.28 -5.97 6.54
C ASP A 79 15.24 -6.05 5.34
N LEU A 80 14.68 -5.89 4.13
CA LEU A 80 15.51 -5.74 2.93
C LEU A 80 16.12 -4.33 2.90
N ASP A 81 17.38 -4.24 2.50
CA ASP A 81 18.06 -2.96 2.35
C ASP A 81 17.35 -2.08 1.29
N VAL A 82 16.88 -0.90 1.70
CA VAL A 82 16.26 0.09 0.81
C VAL A 82 17.22 0.46 -0.34
N ARG A 83 16.68 0.66 -1.54
CA ARG A 83 17.40 0.95 -2.81
C ARG A 83 18.20 -0.21 -3.38
N THR A 84 18.03 -1.42 -2.86
CA THR A 84 18.75 -2.61 -3.35
C THR A 84 17.84 -3.69 -3.93
N PHE A 85 16.51 -3.47 -4.01
CA PHE A 85 15.55 -4.48 -4.46
C PHE A 85 15.82 -4.99 -5.89
N PRO A 86 16.32 -4.17 -6.85
CA PRO A 86 16.69 -4.68 -8.16
C PRO A 86 17.72 -5.82 -8.12
N GLN A 87 18.61 -5.83 -7.12
CA GLN A 87 19.60 -6.90 -6.91
C GLN A 87 19.01 -8.11 -6.17
N ARG A 88 17.85 -7.94 -5.55
CA ARG A 88 17.16 -8.96 -4.73
C ARG A 88 15.86 -9.46 -5.38
N ARG A 89 15.70 -9.25 -6.69
CA ARG A 89 14.47 -9.60 -7.43
C ARG A 89 14.03 -11.04 -7.22
N GLN A 90 14.96 -11.99 -7.29
CA GLN A 90 14.62 -13.41 -7.13
C GLN A 90 14.15 -13.71 -5.70
N ASP A 91 14.81 -13.13 -4.69
CA ASP A 91 14.42 -13.34 -3.30
C ASP A 91 13.01 -12.78 -3.04
N ILE A 92 12.71 -11.58 -3.59
CA ILE A 92 11.37 -10.97 -3.52
C ILE A 92 10.34 -11.85 -4.21
N LEU A 93 10.64 -12.38 -5.40
CA LEU A 93 9.74 -13.28 -6.11
C LEU A 93 9.43 -14.54 -5.29
N GLU A 94 10.43 -15.17 -4.69
CA GLU A 94 10.24 -16.39 -3.87
C GLU A 94 9.36 -16.10 -2.64
N LEU A 95 9.55 -14.96 -1.97
CA LEU A 95 8.69 -14.52 -0.87
C LEU A 95 7.22 -14.38 -1.33
N LEU A 96 7.00 -13.77 -2.49
CA LEU A 96 5.66 -13.56 -3.04
C LEU A 96 5.01 -14.87 -3.52
N VAL A 97 5.78 -15.78 -4.09
CA VAL A 97 5.29 -17.10 -4.51
C VAL A 97 4.89 -17.93 -3.28
N ALA A 98 5.73 -17.96 -2.24
CA ALA A 98 5.41 -18.65 -0.99
C ALA A 98 4.12 -18.09 -0.35
N LEU A 99 3.96 -16.76 -0.35
CA LEU A 99 2.77 -16.10 0.17
C LEU A 99 1.52 -16.46 -0.64
N TRP A 100 1.62 -16.54 -1.98
CA TRP A 100 0.52 -16.99 -2.82
C TRP A 100 0.13 -18.44 -2.55
N GLU A 101 1.10 -19.34 -2.40
CA GLU A 101 0.86 -20.75 -2.11
C GLU A 101 0.21 -20.95 -0.74
N GLU A 102 0.61 -20.16 0.26
CA GLU A 102 0.06 -20.25 1.61
C GLU A 102 -1.36 -19.70 1.70
N TRP A 103 -1.63 -18.54 1.07
CA TRP A 103 -2.83 -17.76 1.39
C TRP A 103 -3.75 -17.46 0.22
N ALA A 104 -3.24 -17.41 -1.02
CA ALA A 104 -3.99 -17.18 -2.26
C ALA A 104 -5.00 -16.01 -2.17
N PRO A 105 -4.57 -14.73 -2.24
CA PRO A 105 -5.45 -13.56 -2.16
C PRO A 105 -6.37 -13.44 -3.38
N ASP A 106 -7.56 -12.86 -3.19
CA ASP A 106 -8.49 -12.50 -4.28
C ASP A 106 -8.01 -11.27 -5.04
N VAL A 107 -7.39 -10.33 -4.32
CA VAL A 107 -6.84 -9.09 -4.88
C VAL A 107 -5.50 -8.74 -4.25
N VAL A 108 -4.60 -8.21 -5.06
CA VAL A 108 -3.31 -7.65 -4.65
C VAL A 108 -3.28 -6.16 -5.00
N PHE A 109 -3.00 -5.33 -4.01
CA PHE A 109 -2.65 -3.93 -4.17
C PHE A 109 -1.14 -3.79 -4.10
N GLN A 110 -0.53 -3.20 -5.11
CA GLN A 110 0.91 -3.04 -5.23
C GLN A 110 1.26 -1.67 -5.81
N PRO A 111 2.52 -1.21 -5.79
CA PRO A 111 2.89 0.02 -6.49
C PRO A 111 2.57 -0.05 -7.98
N SER A 112 2.37 1.11 -8.59
CA SER A 112 2.30 1.18 -10.06
C SER A 112 3.61 0.72 -10.70
N LEU A 113 3.53 0.02 -11.84
CA LEU A 113 4.69 -0.31 -12.69
C LEU A 113 5.40 0.94 -13.25
N HIS A 114 4.70 2.09 -13.24
CA HIS A 114 5.22 3.38 -13.70
C HIS A 114 5.83 4.22 -12.56
N ASP A 115 5.96 3.63 -11.35
CA ASP A 115 6.67 4.27 -10.26
C ASP A 115 8.17 4.35 -10.58
N VAL A 116 8.76 5.55 -10.42
CA VAL A 116 10.18 5.79 -10.73
C VAL A 116 11.12 5.25 -9.66
N HIS A 117 10.61 4.92 -8.47
CA HIS A 117 11.43 4.33 -7.43
C HIS A 117 11.75 2.87 -7.76
N GLN A 118 13.03 2.53 -7.83
CA GLN A 118 13.49 1.19 -8.24
C GLN A 118 12.96 0.06 -7.36
N ASP A 119 12.80 0.28 -6.05
CA ASP A 119 12.28 -0.74 -5.13
C ASP A 119 10.79 -1.00 -5.41
N HIS A 120 9.99 0.08 -5.61
CA HIS A 120 8.58 -0.01 -5.96
C HIS A 120 8.38 -0.77 -7.26
N ARG A 121 9.12 -0.41 -8.30
CA ARG A 121 9.07 -1.09 -9.59
C ARG A 121 9.41 -2.58 -9.45
N THR A 122 10.43 -2.92 -8.65
CA THR A 122 10.82 -4.31 -8.44
C THR A 122 9.69 -5.12 -7.79
N VAL A 123 9.09 -4.60 -6.71
CA VAL A 123 7.96 -5.28 -6.05
C VAL A 123 6.77 -5.42 -7.01
N ALA A 124 6.46 -4.38 -7.78
CA ALA A 124 5.37 -4.40 -8.75
C ALA A 124 5.59 -5.42 -9.87
N GLU A 125 6.79 -5.49 -10.44
CA GLU A 125 7.14 -6.45 -11.51
C GLU A 125 7.11 -7.89 -10.99
N GLU A 126 7.65 -8.15 -9.80
CA GLU A 126 7.64 -9.50 -9.21
C GLU A 126 6.24 -9.90 -8.72
N GLY A 127 5.43 -8.95 -8.26
CA GLY A 127 4.03 -9.18 -7.94
C GLY A 127 3.22 -9.69 -9.14
N LEU A 128 3.40 -9.08 -10.32
CA LEU A 128 2.76 -9.58 -11.56
C LEU A 128 3.19 -11.00 -11.92
N ARG A 129 4.41 -11.40 -11.61
CA ARG A 129 4.94 -12.73 -11.88
C ARG A 129 4.43 -13.77 -10.87
N ALA A 130 4.33 -13.41 -9.60
CA ALA A 130 3.88 -14.30 -8.54
C ALA A 130 2.36 -14.54 -8.59
N PHE A 131 1.56 -13.49 -8.69
CA PHE A 131 0.09 -13.54 -8.56
C PHE A 131 -0.63 -13.67 -9.92
N LYS A 132 -0.27 -14.70 -10.71
CA LYS A 132 -0.77 -14.87 -12.09
C LYS A 132 -2.28 -15.08 -12.21
N ARG A 133 -2.95 -15.53 -11.16
CA ARG A 133 -4.38 -15.90 -11.15
C ARG A 133 -5.20 -15.04 -10.20
N THR A 134 -4.69 -13.85 -9.86
CA THR A 134 -5.26 -12.93 -8.88
C THR A 134 -5.56 -11.59 -9.53
N THR A 135 -6.57 -10.89 -9.09
CA THR A 135 -6.79 -9.49 -9.46
C THR A 135 -5.63 -8.65 -8.94
N ILE A 136 -5.04 -7.81 -9.80
CA ILE A 136 -3.88 -6.96 -9.44
C ILE A 136 -4.19 -5.51 -9.79
N LEU A 137 -4.16 -4.67 -8.77
CA LEU A 137 -4.40 -3.23 -8.83
C LEU A 137 -3.13 -2.48 -8.38
N GLY A 138 -2.66 -1.57 -9.24
CA GLY A 138 -1.53 -0.69 -8.93
C GLY A 138 -2.00 0.58 -8.27
N TYR A 139 -1.52 0.88 -7.07
CA TYR A 139 -1.83 2.14 -6.38
C TYR A 139 -0.92 3.29 -6.83
N GLU A 140 -1.43 4.51 -6.66
CA GLU A 140 -0.72 5.74 -6.98
C GLU A 140 0.14 6.21 -5.80
N ILE A 141 1.39 6.58 -6.10
CA ILE A 141 2.24 7.40 -5.25
C ILE A 141 2.55 8.69 -6.04
N PRO A 142 1.78 9.78 -5.87
CA PRO A 142 1.76 10.91 -6.81
C PRO A 142 3.11 11.57 -7.10
N TRP A 143 4.01 11.61 -6.12
CA TRP A 143 5.35 12.19 -6.30
C TRP A 143 6.35 11.25 -7.03
N ASN A 144 5.97 9.99 -7.21
CA ASN A 144 6.75 8.99 -7.95
C ASN A 144 6.13 8.63 -9.30
N ASN A 145 4.83 8.89 -9.50
CA ASN A 145 4.12 8.50 -10.71
C ASN A 145 3.94 9.71 -11.65
N PHE A 146 4.82 9.85 -12.63
CA PHE A 146 4.69 10.87 -13.70
C PHE A 146 3.71 10.45 -14.79
N ASP A 147 3.37 9.16 -14.86
CA ASP A 147 2.37 8.57 -15.74
C ASP A 147 1.55 7.56 -14.94
N PHE A 148 0.24 7.82 -14.83
CA PHE A 148 -0.67 6.96 -14.07
C PHE A 148 -2.05 6.93 -14.74
N ALA A 149 -2.53 5.75 -15.11
CA ALA A 149 -3.84 5.57 -15.71
C ALA A 149 -4.92 5.36 -14.64
N TYR A 150 -5.87 6.29 -14.55
CA TYR A 150 -7.00 6.24 -13.63
C TYR A 150 -8.08 5.30 -14.17
N GLN A 151 -8.06 4.02 -13.78
CA GLN A 151 -8.89 2.97 -14.39
C GLN A 151 -9.91 2.36 -13.42
N TRP A 152 -9.59 2.30 -12.14
CA TRP A 152 -10.47 1.74 -11.13
C TRP A 152 -10.55 2.68 -9.93
N TYR A 153 -11.79 3.07 -9.58
CA TYR A 153 -12.02 3.99 -8.46
C TYR A 153 -12.72 3.26 -7.32
N VAL A 154 -12.20 3.42 -6.12
CA VAL A 154 -12.83 2.98 -4.89
C VAL A 154 -13.40 4.21 -4.19
N ALA A 155 -14.72 4.36 -4.21
CA ALA A 155 -15.40 5.42 -3.47
C ALA A 155 -15.20 5.22 -1.97
N LEU A 156 -14.95 6.30 -1.25
CA LEU A 156 -14.67 6.30 0.17
C LEU A 156 -15.63 7.23 0.91
N GLU A 157 -15.85 6.94 2.18
CA GLU A 157 -16.57 7.78 3.11
C GLU A 157 -15.58 8.55 4.00
N GLU A 158 -16.06 9.57 4.72
CA GLU A 158 -15.23 10.41 5.58
C GLU A 158 -14.39 9.59 6.56
N HIS A 159 -14.99 8.60 7.24
CA HIS A 159 -14.27 7.80 8.24
C HIS A 159 -13.12 6.97 7.66
N HIS A 160 -13.20 6.54 6.39
CA HIS A 160 -12.09 5.85 5.72
C HIS A 160 -10.88 6.79 5.54
N ILE A 161 -11.17 8.07 5.22
CA ILE A 161 -10.13 9.10 5.06
C ILE A 161 -9.54 9.48 6.42
N GLU A 162 -10.37 9.59 7.46
CA GLU A 162 -9.92 9.88 8.83
C GLU A 162 -8.98 8.79 9.35
N ARG A 163 -9.33 7.52 9.14
CA ARG A 163 -8.46 6.40 9.54
C ARG A 163 -7.16 6.36 8.75
N LYS A 164 -7.20 6.61 7.43
CA LYS A 164 -5.98 6.75 6.62
C LYS A 164 -5.08 7.87 7.15
N ILE A 165 -5.65 9.02 7.49
CA ILE A 165 -4.91 10.16 8.07
C ILE A 165 -4.32 9.75 9.42
N ALA A 166 -5.11 9.16 10.32
CA ALA A 166 -4.64 8.70 11.62
C ALA A 166 -3.48 7.69 11.51
N ALA A 167 -3.57 6.76 10.55
CA ALA A 167 -2.50 5.82 10.26
C ALA A 167 -1.21 6.52 9.81
N LEU A 168 -1.32 7.46 8.87
CA LEU A 168 -0.16 8.23 8.39
C LEU A 168 0.45 9.14 9.46
N GLU A 169 -0.34 9.61 10.43
CA GLU A 169 0.15 10.39 11.57
C GLU A 169 0.99 9.55 12.55
N ARG A 170 0.89 8.21 12.55
CA ARG A 170 1.74 7.32 13.33
C ARG A 170 3.20 7.35 12.89
N TYR A 171 3.47 7.74 11.64
CA TYR A 171 4.83 7.91 11.13
C TYR A 171 5.45 9.24 11.56
N ALA A 172 5.72 9.41 12.85
CA ALA A 172 6.36 10.61 13.41
C ALA A 172 7.71 10.91 12.74
N SER A 173 8.45 9.86 12.36
CA SER A 173 9.72 10.00 11.64
C SER A 173 9.57 10.62 10.24
N GLN A 174 8.38 10.55 9.62
CA GLN A 174 8.09 11.00 8.26
C GLN A 174 7.34 12.35 8.20
N GLN A 175 6.91 12.92 9.33
CA GLN A 175 6.11 14.15 9.39
C GLN A 175 6.81 15.40 8.80
N HIS A 176 8.11 15.36 8.62
CA HIS A 176 8.87 16.43 7.96
C HIS A 176 8.59 16.53 6.44
N ARG A 177 7.96 15.52 5.85
CA ARG A 177 7.68 15.44 4.42
C ARG A 177 6.41 16.23 4.07
N ARG A 178 6.44 17.01 3.00
CA ARG A 178 5.31 17.88 2.61
C ARG A 178 4.02 17.13 2.28
N TYR A 179 4.12 15.90 1.87
CA TYR A 179 2.97 15.05 1.53
C TYR A 179 2.43 14.27 2.74
N ALA A 180 3.16 14.23 3.86
CA ALA A 180 2.72 13.56 5.07
C ALA A 180 1.86 14.48 5.95
N ASN A 181 0.72 14.93 5.41
CA ASN A 181 -0.22 15.76 6.17
C ASN A 181 -1.68 15.49 5.75
N ALA A 182 -2.59 15.70 6.69
CA ALA A 182 -4.02 15.43 6.54
C ALA A 182 -4.66 16.19 5.37
N GLU A 183 -4.25 17.45 5.14
CA GLU A 183 -4.80 18.28 4.07
C GLU A 183 -4.47 17.71 2.70
N TYR A 184 -3.22 17.31 2.48
CA TYR A 184 -2.80 16.67 1.23
C TYR A 184 -3.58 15.39 0.96
N VAL A 185 -3.68 14.49 1.95
CA VAL A 185 -4.39 13.21 1.83
C VAL A 185 -5.86 13.44 1.47
N ARG A 186 -6.53 14.36 2.17
CA ARG A 186 -7.93 14.69 1.96
C ARG A 186 -8.18 15.31 0.58
N ASN A 187 -7.34 16.24 0.17
CA ASN A 187 -7.46 16.94 -1.12
C ASN A 187 -7.22 15.99 -2.30
N LEU A 188 -6.26 15.07 -2.19
CA LEU A 188 -6.03 14.05 -3.22
C LEU A 188 -7.25 13.13 -3.37
N ALA A 189 -7.79 12.64 -2.27
CA ALA A 189 -8.97 11.77 -2.28
C ALA A 189 -10.22 12.51 -2.83
N ARG A 190 -10.39 13.80 -2.55
CA ARG A 190 -11.45 14.65 -3.15
C ARG A 190 -11.25 14.82 -4.65
N THR A 191 -10.02 15.04 -5.10
CA THR A 191 -9.70 15.16 -6.52
C THR A 191 -10.13 13.93 -7.28
N HIS A 192 -9.82 12.74 -6.77
CA HIS A 192 -10.25 11.48 -7.37
C HIS A 192 -11.77 11.26 -7.25
N GLY A 193 -12.37 11.70 -6.15
CA GLY A 193 -13.82 11.62 -5.94
C GLY A 193 -14.64 12.36 -6.99
N VAL A 194 -14.16 13.53 -7.44
CA VAL A 194 -14.80 14.34 -8.50
C VAL A 194 -15.00 13.53 -9.79
N ASN A 195 -14.03 12.70 -10.16
CA ASN A 195 -14.09 11.92 -11.40
C ASN A 195 -15.26 10.91 -11.43
N VAL A 196 -15.75 10.50 -10.26
CA VAL A 196 -16.79 9.47 -10.12
C VAL A 196 -18.03 9.97 -9.36
N ASN A 197 -18.17 11.30 -9.21
CA ASN A 197 -19.25 11.96 -8.49
C ASN A 197 -19.43 11.41 -7.06
N ARG A 198 -18.33 11.33 -6.33
CA ARG A 198 -18.24 10.98 -4.92
C ARG A 198 -17.45 12.03 -4.17
N GLU A 199 -17.61 12.08 -2.84
CA GLU A 199 -16.85 13.03 -2.03
C GLU A 199 -15.38 12.67 -1.99
N TYR A 200 -15.08 11.38 -1.82
CA TYR A 200 -13.72 10.84 -1.79
C TYR A 200 -13.61 9.57 -2.64
N ALA A 201 -12.46 9.36 -3.21
CA ALA A 201 -12.06 8.10 -3.83
C ALA A 201 -10.55 7.90 -3.75
N GLU A 202 -10.13 6.65 -3.79
CA GLU A 202 -8.80 6.23 -4.20
C GLU A 202 -8.86 5.64 -5.60
N VAL A 203 -7.74 5.69 -6.31
CA VAL A 203 -7.67 5.30 -7.71
C VAL A 203 -6.55 4.31 -7.96
N PHE A 204 -6.77 3.41 -8.91
CA PHE A 204 -5.86 2.33 -9.23
C PHE A 204 -5.69 2.14 -10.74
N GLN A 205 -4.49 1.72 -11.13
CA GLN A 205 -4.27 1.08 -12.43
C GLN A 205 -4.70 -0.39 -12.37
N VAL A 206 -5.29 -0.87 -13.44
CA VAL A 206 -5.72 -2.27 -13.54
C VAL A 206 -4.70 -3.05 -14.36
N TYR A 207 -3.99 -3.97 -13.72
CA TYR A 207 -3.07 -4.88 -14.41
C TYR A 207 -3.74 -6.20 -14.76
N ARG A 208 -4.67 -6.65 -13.91
CA ARG A 208 -5.47 -7.87 -14.14
C ARG A 208 -6.73 -7.82 -13.30
N VAL A 209 -7.84 -8.28 -13.88
CA VAL A 209 -9.07 -8.60 -13.15
C VAL A 209 -9.39 -10.07 -13.41
N VAL A 210 -9.61 -10.80 -12.32
CA VAL A 210 -10.13 -12.19 -12.35
C VAL A 210 -11.52 -12.17 -11.73
N ALA A 211 -12.51 -12.62 -12.50
CA ALA A 211 -13.92 -12.66 -12.12
C ALA A 211 -14.36 -14.08 -11.78
#